data_a9d6b1c8311bc65135b1d22a2a99d8f1
#
_entry.id   a9d6b1c8311bc65135b1d22a2a99d8f1
#
_cell.length_a   1.000
_cell.length_b   1.000
_cell.length_c   1.000
_cell.angle_alpha   90.00
_cell.angle_beta   90.00
_cell.angle_gamma   90.00
#
_symmetry.space_group_name_H-M   'P 1'
#
loop_
_entity.id
_entity.type
_entity.pdbx_description
1 polymer ?
#
loop_
_entity_poly.entity_id
_entity_poly.type
_entity_poly.pdbx_seq_one_letter_code
_entity_poly.pdbx_strand_id
1 'polypeptide(L)'
;MDEAYDEQVTAPAAPRNAGGIPTPAAGAPAPGGVTLDEVDPDHPDARGCLLAYFTELQERFDTGFDPGRSLLPDAGGLRPPAGVFLVARRHGGPGTAPVALGCAGMKLPKDAPAEIKRMWVAPEARGLGLARRFLAELEARAAALGRDTLRLDTNKALDAAIGLYHSSGFREVPPFNDEPYAHHWFEKHITPAAR
;
A
#
# COMPACT_ATOMS: atom_id res chain seq x y z
N MET A 1 54.97 -19.28 25.40
CA MET A 1 54.57 -19.28 23.96
C MET A 1 53.09 -19.67 23.96
N ASP A 2 52.27 -18.64 24.07
CA ASP A 2 50.80 -18.78 24.02
C ASP A 2 50.36 -18.10 22.72
N GLU A 3 49.89 -18.90 21.77
CA GLU A 3 49.24 -18.42 20.56
C GLU A 3 47.78 -18.16 20.83
N ALA A 4 47.41 -16.88 20.84
CA ALA A 4 46.01 -16.46 20.91
C ALA A 4 45.32 -16.71 19.56
N TYR A 5 44.31 -17.59 19.55
CA TYR A 5 43.41 -17.80 18.42
C TYR A 5 42.40 -16.65 18.39
N ASP A 6 42.54 -15.78 17.41
CA ASP A 6 41.57 -14.72 17.09
C ASP A 6 40.44 -15.33 16.26
N GLU A 7 39.33 -15.66 16.92
CA GLU A 7 38.13 -16.21 16.29
C GLU A 7 37.27 -15.05 15.80
N GLN A 8 37.47 -14.64 14.56
CA GLN A 8 36.56 -13.70 13.88
C GLN A 8 35.21 -14.35 13.69
N VAL A 9 34.27 -14.02 14.57
CA VAL A 9 32.84 -14.34 14.43
C VAL A 9 32.28 -13.56 13.26
N THR A 10 32.22 -14.18 12.10
CA THR A 10 31.52 -13.64 10.92
C THR A 10 30.01 -13.73 11.19
N ALA A 11 29.36 -12.55 11.29
CA ALA A 11 27.91 -12.48 11.40
C ALA A 11 27.25 -13.19 10.18
N PRO A 12 26.17 -13.96 10.39
CA PRO A 12 25.49 -14.62 9.29
C PRO A 12 24.83 -13.57 8.38
N ALA A 13 25.08 -13.69 7.08
CA ALA A 13 24.42 -12.90 6.04
C ALA A 13 22.90 -13.14 6.11
N ALA A 14 22.11 -12.09 6.15
CA ALA A 14 20.67 -12.14 6.10
C ALA A 14 20.18 -12.89 4.85
N PRO A 15 19.13 -13.74 4.96
CA PRO A 15 18.62 -14.49 3.82
C PRO A 15 18.10 -13.53 2.75
N ARG A 16 18.61 -13.66 1.53
CA ARG A 16 18.09 -12.98 0.35
C ARG A 16 16.75 -13.63 0.00
N ASN A 17 15.66 -12.92 0.26
CA ASN A 17 14.34 -13.32 -0.26
C ASN A 17 14.38 -13.25 -1.79
N ALA A 18 14.33 -14.40 -2.43
CA ALA A 18 14.19 -14.51 -3.87
C ALA A 18 12.79 -14.01 -4.26
N GLY A 19 12.72 -12.87 -4.96
CA GLY A 19 11.49 -12.33 -5.55
C GLY A 19 10.79 -11.19 -4.78
N GLY A 20 11.37 -10.66 -3.71
CA GLY A 20 10.81 -9.53 -2.97
C GLY A 20 10.96 -8.20 -3.73
N ILE A 21 9.92 -7.40 -3.72
CA ILE A 21 9.95 -6.01 -4.16
C ILE A 21 10.96 -5.25 -3.28
N PRO A 22 11.90 -4.46 -3.82
CA PRO A 22 12.90 -3.78 -3.01
C PRO A 22 12.22 -2.84 -2.00
N THR A 23 12.42 -3.12 -0.72
CA THR A 23 11.99 -2.27 0.39
C THR A 23 13.14 -1.32 0.72
N PRO A 24 12.95 0.00 0.76
CA PRO A 24 13.98 0.90 1.27
C PRO A 24 14.26 0.54 2.74
N ALA A 25 15.54 0.49 3.12
CA ALA A 25 15.99 0.12 4.46
C ALA A 25 15.41 1.11 5.49
N ALA A 26 14.41 0.67 6.25
CA ALA A 26 13.82 1.45 7.32
C ALA A 26 14.66 1.26 8.60
N GLY A 27 15.29 2.33 9.08
CA GLY A 27 15.76 2.41 10.46
C GLY A 27 14.56 2.29 11.41
N ALA A 28 14.78 1.79 12.65
CA ALA A 28 13.71 1.69 13.65
C ALA A 28 13.06 3.08 13.87
N PRO A 29 11.73 3.18 13.77
CA PRO A 29 11.05 4.46 13.89
C PRO A 29 11.18 5.04 15.31
N ALA A 30 11.33 6.37 15.39
CA ALA A 30 11.26 7.07 16.66
C ALA A 30 9.88 6.88 17.31
N PRO A 31 9.77 6.94 18.67
CA PRO A 31 8.48 6.92 19.35
C PRO A 31 7.53 7.99 18.79
N GLY A 32 6.29 7.59 18.46
CA GLY A 32 5.31 8.44 17.76
C GLY A 32 5.48 8.51 16.25
N GLY A 33 6.56 7.94 15.68
CA GLY A 33 6.77 7.85 14.24
C GLY A 33 5.78 6.91 13.55
N VAL A 34 5.45 7.21 12.29
CA VAL A 34 4.60 6.35 11.45
C VAL A 34 5.45 5.69 10.37
N THR A 35 5.42 4.35 10.32
CA THR A 35 6.00 3.54 9.24
C THR A 35 4.93 3.17 8.22
N LEU A 36 5.37 2.83 6.99
CA LEU A 36 4.59 2.09 6.00
C LEU A 36 5.25 0.73 5.83
N ASP A 37 4.58 -0.29 6.34
CA ASP A 37 5.14 -1.65 6.36
C ASP A 37 4.43 -2.51 5.32
N GLU A 38 5.23 -3.26 4.54
CA GLU A 38 4.69 -4.30 3.68
C GLU A 38 4.27 -5.49 4.53
N VAL A 39 3.02 -5.94 4.35
CA VAL A 39 2.46 -7.05 5.09
C VAL A 39 1.64 -7.96 4.17
N ASP A 40 1.44 -9.19 4.59
CA ASP A 40 0.45 -10.06 3.95
C ASP A 40 -0.96 -9.49 4.18
N PRO A 41 -1.86 -9.47 3.17
CA PRO A 41 -3.24 -9.04 3.34
C PRO A 41 -4.03 -9.78 4.43
N ASP A 42 -3.60 -11.00 4.81
CA ASP A 42 -4.19 -11.77 5.91
C ASP A 42 -3.60 -11.42 7.29
N HIS A 43 -2.58 -10.56 7.36
CA HIS A 43 -2.06 -10.06 8.63
C HIS A 43 -3.18 -9.40 9.44
N PRO A 44 -3.26 -9.58 10.77
CA PRO A 44 -4.33 -9.01 11.61
C PRO A 44 -4.57 -7.51 11.39
N ASP A 45 -3.51 -6.70 11.29
CA ASP A 45 -3.62 -5.26 11.04
C ASP A 45 -4.20 -4.95 9.65
N ALA A 46 -3.77 -5.72 8.62
CA ALA A 46 -4.31 -5.56 7.27
C ALA A 46 -5.80 -5.88 7.23
N ARG A 47 -6.20 -6.99 7.85
CA ARG A 47 -7.61 -7.40 7.95
C ARG A 47 -8.44 -6.39 8.72
N GLY A 48 -7.90 -5.83 9.82
CA GLY A 48 -8.56 -4.76 10.59
C GLY A 48 -8.80 -3.51 9.74
N CYS A 49 -7.78 -3.05 9.00
CA CYS A 49 -7.91 -1.92 8.08
C CYS A 49 -8.90 -2.20 6.95
N LEU A 50 -8.87 -3.39 6.35
CA LEU A 50 -9.80 -3.77 5.29
C LEU A 50 -11.26 -3.83 5.77
N LEU A 51 -11.48 -4.36 6.98
CA LEU A 51 -12.82 -4.38 7.58
C LEU A 51 -13.35 -2.96 7.80
N ALA A 52 -12.54 -2.08 8.38
CA ALA A 52 -12.91 -0.68 8.60
C ALA A 52 -13.16 0.05 7.26
N TYR A 53 -12.33 -0.19 6.24
CA TYR A 53 -12.53 0.32 4.90
C TYR A 53 -13.86 -0.11 4.31
N PHE A 54 -14.19 -1.40 4.34
CA PHE A 54 -15.45 -1.92 3.78
C PHE A 54 -16.67 -1.44 4.54
N THR A 55 -16.56 -1.28 5.87
CA THR A 55 -17.62 -0.68 6.69
C THR A 55 -17.88 0.76 6.24
N GLU A 56 -16.82 1.56 6.05
CA GLU A 56 -16.97 2.94 5.58
C GLU A 56 -17.59 3.01 4.17
N LEU A 57 -17.22 2.09 3.25
CA LEU A 57 -17.85 2.04 1.94
C LEU A 57 -19.33 1.68 2.02
N GLN A 58 -19.70 0.73 2.89
CA GLN A 58 -21.10 0.36 3.14
C GLN A 58 -21.93 1.55 3.62
N GLU A 59 -21.35 2.39 4.47
CA GLU A 59 -22.03 3.58 5.01
C GLU A 59 -22.12 4.73 4.00
N ARG A 60 -21.13 4.87 3.12
CA ARG A 60 -21.03 6.02 2.20
C ARG A 60 -21.73 5.80 0.87
N PHE A 61 -21.83 4.56 0.40
CA PHE A 61 -22.41 4.31 -0.92
C PHE A 61 -23.93 4.25 -0.85
N ASP A 62 -24.60 5.01 -1.70
CA ASP A 62 -26.05 5.10 -1.77
C ASP A 62 -26.75 3.72 -1.86
N THR A 63 -26.10 2.76 -2.53
CA THR A 63 -26.60 1.38 -2.72
C THR A 63 -25.99 0.38 -1.74
N GLY A 64 -25.20 0.86 -0.76
CA GLY A 64 -24.33 0.03 0.08
C GLY A 64 -23.16 -0.56 -0.70
N PHE A 65 -22.30 -1.29 -0.03
CA PHE A 65 -21.13 -1.96 -0.60
C PHE A 65 -21.09 -3.44 -0.21
N ASP A 66 -21.08 -4.30 -1.20
CA ASP A 66 -20.88 -5.74 -1.02
C ASP A 66 -19.48 -6.12 -1.54
N PRO A 67 -18.54 -6.49 -0.66
CA PRO A 67 -17.20 -6.89 -1.06
C PRO A 67 -17.18 -8.05 -2.06
N GLY A 68 -18.18 -8.93 -2.01
CA GLY A 68 -18.30 -10.08 -2.93
C GLY A 68 -18.66 -9.69 -4.36
N ARG A 69 -19.16 -8.50 -4.58
CA ARG A 69 -19.51 -7.96 -5.92
C ARG A 69 -18.39 -7.12 -6.53
N SER A 70 -17.44 -6.63 -5.74
CA SER A 70 -16.26 -5.94 -6.23
C SER A 70 -15.37 -6.92 -7.01
N LEU A 71 -14.70 -6.43 -8.05
CA LEU A 71 -13.76 -7.23 -8.86
C LEU A 71 -12.55 -7.78 -8.07
N LEU A 72 -12.52 -7.56 -6.76
CA LEU A 72 -11.40 -7.93 -5.91
C LEU A 72 -11.79 -8.73 -4.66
N PRO A 73 -12.39 -9.91 -4.76
CA PRO A 73 -12.45 -10.81 -3.63
C PRO A 73 -11.06 -11.39 -3.30
N ASP A 74 -10.12 -11.37 -4.26
CA ASP A 74 -8.87 -12.10 -4.16
C ASP A 74 -7.73 -11.26 -3.57
N ALA A 75 -7.33 -11.59 -2.33
CA ALA A 75 -6.13 -11.07 -1.69
C ALA A 75 -4.83 -11.53 -2.40
N GLY A 76 -4.87 -12.56 -3.23
CA GLY A 76 -3.72 -13.11 -3.96
C GLY A 76 -3.06 -12.09 -4.88
N GLY A 77 -3.85 -11.24 -5.53
CA GLY A 77 -3.35 -10.16 -6.37
C GLY A 77 -2.65 -9.02 -5.63
N LEU A 78 -2.67 -9.01 -4.30
CA LEU A 78 -2.00 -8.03 -3.44
C LEU A 78 -0.79 -8.62 -2.70
N ARG A 79 -0.32 -9.81 -3.10
CA ARG A 79 0.89 -10.47 -2.59
C ARG A 79 1.99 -10.49 -3.64
N PRO A 80 3.26 -10.41 -3.25
CA PRO A 80 4.36 -10.63 -4.20
C PRO A 80 4.28 -12.00 -4.89
N PRO A 81 4.64 -12.10 -6.19
CA PRO A 81 5.08 -11.01 -7.07
C PRO A 81 3.94 -10.26 -7.78
N ALA A 82 2.67 -10.65 -7.55
CA ALA A 82 1.50 -10.11 -8.25
C ALA A 82 1.04 -8.74 -7.71
N GLY A 83 1.53 -8.34 -6.55
CA GLY A 83 1.19 -7.06 -5.93
C GLY A 83 1.89 -6.84 -4.59
N VAL A 84 1.46 -5.81 -3.89
CA VAL A 84 1.94 -5.42 -2.57
C VAL A 84 0.78 -4.90 -1.73
N PHE A 85 0.85 -5.13 -0.42
CA PHE A 85 -0.08 -4.53 0.53
C PHE A 85 0.70 -3.83 1.65
N LEU A 86 0.35 -2.58 1.91
CA LEU A 86 1.01 -1.72 2.90
C LEU A 86 0.05 -1.41 4.05
N VAL A 87 0.58 -1.37 5.27
CA VAL A 87 -0.11 -0.85 6.45
C VAL A 87 0.71 0.29 7.05
N ALA A 88 0.04 1.41 7.34
CA ALA A 88 0.63 2.49 8.12
C ALA A 88 0.51 2.15 9.61
N ARG A 89 1.62 2.18 10.35
CA ARG A 89 1.66 1.91 11.79
C ARG A 89 2.26 3.08 12.56
N ARG A 90 1.56 3.51 13.61
CA ARG A 90 2.10 4.45 14.59
C ARG A 90 2.74 3.67 15.73
N HIS A 91 4.00 3.95 16.00
CA HIS A 91 4.77 3.32 17.05
C HIS A 91 4.61 4.08 18.37
N GLY A 92 4.28 3.34 19.44
CA GLY A 92 4.27 3.86 20.81
C GLY A 92 5.67 3.85 21.43
N GLY A 93 5.72 4.08 22.74
CA GLY A 93 6.94 3.89 23.53
C GLY A 93 7.34 2.42 23.67
N PRO A 94 8.50 2.14 24.29
CA PRO A 94 8.97 0.77 24.52
C PRO A 94 7.88 -0.12 25.15
N GLY A 95 7.68 -1.31 24.59
CA GLY A 95 6.68 -2.27 25.08
C GLY A 95 5.23 -2.01 24.64
N THR A 96 4.97 -0.96 23.87
CA THR A 96 3.63 -0.67 23.30
C THR A 96 3.51 -1.24 21.90
N ALA A 97 2.47 -2.03 21.65
CA ALA A 97 2.18 -2.53 20.31
C ALA A 97 1.87 -1.36 19.36
N PRO A 98 2.37 -1.42 18.09
CA PRO A 98 2.02 -0.42 17.10
C PRO A 98 0.52 -0.41 16.81
N VAL A 99 -0.02 0.75 16.43
CA VAL A 99 -1.42 0.93 16.04
C VAL A 99 -1.51 1.12 14.54
N ALA A 100 -2.31 0.29 13.86
CA ALA A 100 -2.59 0.44 12.44
C ALA A 100 -3.47 1.67 12.19
N LEU A 101 -3.05 2.54 11.28
CA LEU A 101 -3.71 3.80 10.94
C LEU A 101 -4.27 3.85 9.52
N GLY A 102 -4.04 2.82 8.72
CA GLY A 102 -4.53 2.77 7.35
C GLY A 102 -3.81 1.72 6.53
N CYS A 103 -4.28 1.52 5.32
CA CYS A 103 -3.72 0.57 4.38
C CYS A 103 -3.79 1.08 2.93
N ALA A 104 -2.99 0.47 2.06
CA ALA A 104 -3.10 0.62 0.61
C ALA A 104 -2.51 -0.62 -0.07
N GLY A 105 -3.16 -1.09 -1.12
CA GLY A 105 -2.66 -2.16 -1.97
C GLY A 105 -2.29 -1.67 -3.37
N MET A 106 -1.47 -2.44 -4.05
CA MET A 106 -1.18 -2.26 -5.47
C MET A 106 -1.10 -3.62 -6.14
N LYS A 107 -1.85 -3.80 -7.22
CA LYS A 107 -1.72 -4.93 -8.13
C LYS A 107 -0.68 -4.62 -9.19
N LEU A 108 0.02 -5.66 -9.63
CA LEU A 108 1.07 -5.61 -10.64
C LEU A 108 0.74 -6.59 -11.79
N PRO A 109 -0.31 -6.34 -12.58
CA PRO A 109 -0.63 -7.18 -13.72
C PRO A 109 0.57 -7.23 -14.67
N LYS A 110 0.79 -8.38 -15.33
CA LYS A 110 1.95 -8.58 -16.21
C LYS A 110 1.97 -7.60 -17.39
N ASP A 111 0.82 -7.44 -18.06
CA ASP A 111 0.67 -6.73 -19.31
C ASP A 111 -0.26 -5.51 -19.22
N ALA A 112 -0.36 -4.88 -18.04
CA ALA A 112 -1.17 -3.70 -17.81
C ALA A 112 -0.51 -2.77 -16.77
N PRO A 113 -0.95 -1.50 -16.67
CA PRO A 113 -0.51 -0.56 -15.63
C PRO A 113 -0.64 -1.12 -14.21
N ALA A 114 0.22 -0.67 -13.31
CA ALA A 114 0.06 -0.97 -11.89
C ALA A 114 -1.22 -0.30 -11.35
N GLU A 115 -1.96 -1.00 -10.49
CA GLU A 115 -3.30 -0.60 -10.11
C GLU A 115 -3.42 -0.47 -8.58
N ILE A 116 -3.62 0.77 -8.10
CA ILE A 116 -3.80 1.05 -6.68
C ILE A 116 -5.20 0.60 -6.24
N LYS A 117 -5.26 -0.12 -5.13
CA LYS A 117 -6.49 -0.67 -4.57
C LYS A 117 -6.54 -0.50 -3.05
N ARG A 118 -7.76 -0.44 -2.51
CA ARG A 118 -8.04 -0.55 -1.07
C ARG A 118 -7.27 0.47 -0.22
N MET A 119 -7.11 1.70 -0.73
CA MET A 119 -6.47 2.76 0.03
C MET A 119 -7.45 3.36 1.02
N TRP A 120 -7.08 3.29 2.30
CA TRP A 120 -7.90 3.79 3.40
C TRP A 120 -7.01 4.35 4.52
N VAL A 121 -7.49 5.40 5.17
CA VAL A 121 -6.85 6.01 6.34
C VAL A 121 -7.89 6.16 7.44
N ALA A 122 -7.56 5.70 8.62
CA ALA A 122 -8.41 5.80 9.80
C ALA A 122 -8.83 7.26 10.06
N PRO A 123 -10.09 7.52 10.43
CA PRO A 123 -10.62 8.88 10.61
C PRO A 123 -9.72 9.76 11.48
N GLU A 124 -9.21 9.24 12.58
CA GLU A 124 -8.32 9.93 13.53
C GLU A 124 -6.92 10.24 12.98
N ALA A 125 -6.55 9.61 11.86
CA ALA A 125 -5.27 9.83 11.19
C ALA A 125 -5.38 10.63 9.89
N ARG A 126 -6.59 11.09 9.55
CA ARG A 126 -6.81 11.97 8.39
C ARG A 126 -6.22 13.36 8.63
N GLY A 127 -5.89 14.06 7.55
CA GLY A 127 -5.21 15.36 7.64
C GLY A 127 -3.72 15.29 7.95
N LEU A 128 -3.18 14.12 8.35
CA LEU A 128 -1.76 13.92 8.66
C LEU A 128 -0.89 13.56 7.44
N GLY A 129 -1.44 13.63 6.23
CA GLY A 129 -0.71 13.36 5.00
C GLY A 129 -0.47 11.87 4.69
N LEU A 130 -1.04 10.92 5.45
CA LEU A 130 -0.79 9.47 5.27
C LEU A 130 -1.20 8.97 3.90
N ALA A 131 -2.34 9.41 3.36
CA ALA A 131 -2.78 9.01 2.03
C ALA A 131 -1.78 9.44 0.93
N ARG A 132 -1.19 10.64 1.03
CA ARG A 132 -0.12 11.08 0.12
C ARG A 132 1.15 10.26 0.27
N ARG A 133 1.49 9.84 1.49
CA ARG A 133 2.63 8.96 1.75
C ARG A 133 2.42 7.58 1.13
N PHE A 134 1.20 7.01 1.23
CA PHE A 134 0.87 5.76 0.53
C PHE A 134 1.04 5.91 -0.98
N LEU A 135 0.49 6.97 -1.59
CA LEU A 135 0.64 7.21 -3.02
C LEU A 135 2.10 7.30 -3.43
N ALA A 136 2.92 8.09 -2.70
CA ALA A 136 4.34 8.25 -2.99
C ALA A 136 5.12 6.94 -2.87
N GLU A 137 4.84 6.13 -1.85
CA GLU A 137 5.48 4.82 -1.66
C GLU A 137 5.11 3.83 -2.76
N LEU A 138 3.81 3.75 -3.13
CA LEU A 138 3.36 2.88 -4.21
C LEU A 138 3.91 3.31 -5.57
N GLU A 139 4.00 4.62 -5.81
CA GLU A 139 4.64 5.19 -7.01
C GLU A 139 6.12 4.81 -7.09
N ALA A 140 6.88 4.98 -6.00
CA ALA A 140 8.28 4.61 -5.95
C ALA A 140 8.50 3.11 -6.21
N ARG A 141 7.65 2.26 -5.62
CA ARG A 141 7.70 0.81 -5.85
C ARG A 141 7.36 0.43 -7.29
N ALA A 142 6.33 1.02 -7.87
CA ALA A 142 5.96 0.79 -9.27
C ALA A 142 7.10 1.21 -10.20
N ALA A 143 7.70 2.39 -9.97
CA ALA A 143 8.84 2.89 -10.75
C ALA A 143 10.06 1.96 -10.63
N ALA A 144 10.39 1.47 -9.42
CA ALA A 144 11.48 0.51 -9.20
C ALA A 144 11.27 -0.83 -9.93
N LEU A 145 10.02 -1.20 -10.18
CA LEU A 145 9.63 -2.38 -10.96
C LEU A 145 9.51 -2.11 -12.47
N GLY A 146 9.93 -0.91 -12.93
CA GLY A 146 9.92 -0.54 -14.33
C GLY A 146 8.53 -0.21 -14.87
N ARG A 147 7.55 0.06 -14.01
CA ARG A 147 6.24 0.54 -14.44
C ARG A 147 6.30 2.03 -14.73
N ASP A 148 5.61 2.45 -15.77
CA ASP A 148 5.53 3.83 -16.24
C ASP A 148 4.15 4.45 -15.99
N THR A 149 3.20 3.67 -15.52
CA THR A 149 1.82 4.11 -15.32
C THR A 149 1.21 3.47 -14.08
N LEU A 150 0.59 4.31 -13.25
CA LEU A 150 -0.29 3.93 -12.16
C LEU A 150 -1.73 4.28 -12.53
N ARG A 151 -2.67 3.40 -12.18
CA ARG A 151 -4.09 3.66 -12.34
C ARG A 151 -4.88 3.28 -11.09
N LEU A 152 -6.08 3.79 -10.98
CA LEU A 152 -7.04 3.45 -9.93
C LEU A 152 -8.47 3.78 -10.38
N ASP A 153 -9.42 3.18 -9.71
CA ASP A 153 -10.84 3.53 -9.82
C ASP A 153 -11.39 3.91 -8.43
N THR A 154 -12.46 4.73 -8.41
CA THR A 154 -13.08 5.18 -7.17
C THR A 154 -14.55 5.50 -7.33
N ASN A 155 -15.27 5.58 -6.21
CA ASN A 155 -16.67 5.95 -6.18
C ASN A 155 -16.86 7.47 -6.04
N LYS A 156 -17.91 8.02 -6.66
CA LYS A 156 -18.29 9.43 -6.57
C LYS A 156 -18.54 9.92 -5.14
N ALA A 157 -18.93 9.03 -4.21
CA ALA A 157 -19.17 9.38 -2.81
C ALA A 157 -17.88 9.65 -2.01
N LEU A 158 -16.71 9.44 -2.62
CA LEU A 158 -15.40 9.59 -1.98
C LEU A 158 -14.68 10.88 -2.41
N ASP A 159 -15.33 12.05 -2.24
CA ASP A 159 -14.84 13.37 -2.67
C ASP A 159 -13.41 13.67 -2.22
N ALA A 160 -13.08 13.34 -0.95
CA ALA A 160 -11.75 13.55 -0.40
C ALA A 160 -10.67 12.74 -1.14
N ALA A 161 -11.01 11.52 -1.58
CA ALA A 161 -10.10 10.67 -2.37
C ALA A 161 -9.95 11.23 -3.79
N ILE A 162 -11.03 11.66 -4.42
CA ILE A 162 -11.02 12.30 -5.75
C ILE A 162 -10.11 13.55 -5.73
N GLY A 163 -10.31 14.45 -4.74
CA GLY A 163 -9.47 15.63 -4.57
C GLY A 163 -7.99 15.29 -4.31
N LEU A 164 -7.72 14.21 -3.56
CA LEU A 164 -6.37 13.71 -3.34
C LEU A 164 -5.71 13.27 -4.66
N TYR A 165 -6.40 12.48 -5.49
CA TYR A 165 -5.85 11.98 -6.75
C TYR A 165 -5.53 13.13 -7.71
N HIS A 166 -6.45 14.07 -7.92
CA HIS A 166 -6.18 15.27 -8.72
C HIS A 166 -4.95 16.04 -8.22
N SER A 167 -4.90 16.32 -6.90
CA SER A 167 -3.77 17.08 -6.31
C SER A 167 -2.46 16.27 -6.24
N SER A 168 -2.49 14.98 -6.54
CA SER A 168 -1.32 14.09 -6.64
C SER A 168 -0.89 13.83 -8.08
N GLY A 169 -1.48 14.52 -9.07
CA GLY A 169 -1.08 14.45 -10.47
C GLY A 169 -1.74 13.34 -11.28
N PHE A 170 -2.75 12.68 -10.73
CA PHE A 170 -3.60 11.77 -11.50
C PHE A 170 -4.56 12.56 -12.39
N ARG A 171 -4.83 12.04 -13.58
CA ARG A 171 -5.80 12.56 -14.53
C ARG A 171 -6.94 11.57 -14.71
N GLU A 172 -8.14 12.07 -14.80
CA GLU A 172 -9.32 11.24 -15.08
C GLU A 172 -9.26 10.69 -16.51
N VAL A 173 -9.62 9.43 -16.69
CA VAL A 173 -9.57 8.69 -17.96
C VAL A 173 -10.88 7.91 -18.14
N PRO A 174 -11.18 7.45 -19.38
CA PRO A 174 -12.31 6.56 -19.59
C PRO A 174 -12.20 5.26 -18.78
N PRO A 175 -13.31 4.56 -18.48
CA PRO A 175 -13.32 3.30 -17.79
C PRO A 175 -12.37 2.27 -18.43
N PHE A 176 -11.52 1.64 -17.62
CA PHE A 176 -10.59 0.59 -18.06
C PHE A 176 -10.93 -0.78 -17.44
N ASN A 177 -11.95 -0.84 -16.60
CA ASN A 177 -12.49 -2.05 -16.02
C ASN A 177 -14.00 -1.88 -15.77
N ASP A 178 -14.67 -2.99 -15.43
CA ASP A 178 -16.11 -3.04 -15.12
C ASP A 178 -16.34 -3.12 -13.60
N GLU A 179 -15.55 -2.40 -12.78
CA GLU A 179 -15.76 -2.35 -11.34
C GLU A 179 -17.14 -1.75 -11.02
N PRO A 180 -18.07 -2.53 -10.43
CA PRO A 180 -19.48 -2.14 -10.33
C PRO A 180 -19.73 -0.93 -9.42
N TYR A 181 -18.77 -0.59 -8.58
CA TYR A 181 -18.87 0.56 -7.66
C TYR A 181 -18.06 1.77 -8.11
N ALA A 182 -17.32 1.68 -9.23
CA ALA A 182 -16.55 2.79 -9.75
C ALA A 182 -17.42 3.78 -10.52
N HIS A 183 -17.10 5.06 -10.38
CA HIS A 183 -17.70 6.17 -11.15
C HIS A 183 -16.62 7.05 -11.77
N HIS A 184 -15.37 6.94 -11.30
CA HIS A 184 -14.22 7.69 -11.76
C HIS A 184 -13.02 6.76 -11.91
N TRP A 185 -12.27 6.92 -13.00
CA TRP A 185 -11.05 6.20 -13.32
C TRP A 185 -9.93 7.18 -13.50
N PHE A 186 -8.77 6.90 -12.93
CA PHE A 186 -7.63 7.79 -12.92
C PHE A 186 -6.36 7.09 -13.35
N GLU A 187 -5.50 7.82 -14.07
CA GLU A 187 -4.15 7.40 -14.40
C GLU A 187 -3.13 8.50 -14.09
N LYS A 188 -1.93 8.07 -13.75
CA LYS A 188 -0.75 8.91 -13.60
C LYS A 188 0.43 8.27 -14.28
N HIS A 189 1.08 9.00 -15.20
CA HIS A 189 2.37 8.59 -15.73
C HIS A 189 3.46 8.87 -14.70
N ILE A 190 4.34 7.89 -14.52
CA ILE A 190 5.49 7.96 -13.61
C ILE A 190 6.76 7.66 -14.39
N THR A 191 7.89 8.15 -13.90
CA THR A 191 9.18 7.86 -14.52
C THR A 191 9.73 6.57 -13.91
N PRO A 192 9.91 5.48 -14.71
CA PRO A 192 10.56 4.28 -14.21
C PRO A 192 11.96 4.57 -13.67
N ALA A 193 12.37 3.85 -12.62
CA ALA A 193 13.74 3.94 -12.15
C ALA A 193 14.72 3.49 -13.24
N ALA A 194 15.79 4.23 -13.42
CA ALA A 194 16.87 3.83 -14.34
C ALA A 194 17.43 2.46 -13.91
N ARG A 195 17.56 1.55 -14.86
CA ARG A 195 18.16 0.23 -14.64
C ARG A 195 19.67 0.31 -14.53
#